data_8eb83f71847adf95fbef4dc5d67c08ea
#
_entry.id   8eb83f71847adf95fbef4dc5d67c08ea
#
_cell.length_a   1.000
_cell.length_b   1.000
_cell.length_c   1.000
_cell.angle_alpha   90.00
_cell.angle_beta   90.00
_cell.angle_gamma   90.00
#
_symmetry.space_group_name_H-M   'P 1'
#
loop_
_entity.id
_entity.type
_entity.pdbx_description
1 polymer ?
#
loop_
_entity_poly.entity_id
_entity_poly.type
_entity_poly.pdbx_seq_one_letter_code
_entity_poly.pdbx_strand_id
1 'polypeptide(L)'
;MGEMHWIIRHTQRLQWHRLLPLCLCLIVFMLHAPFSTLSAQESQTAYNFLRLPVSAHAAALGGDNISLVDDDATLIFQNPALINDVSDRTINLNFMTYMEGAKTASAAFLKAAGERGTWGVTAQYMDYGSMKETTADNQELGTFSARDIAIGGTFAYALTNELSGGVTAKFITSYIGSYNSLAVGVDLGLNYYHEDYDLSVSAVARNLGGQFKAYNDDFDRIPLDLQIGATKRIGQSPLRVSATMSRLNDWSEGFGRHFAIGADVLLGQSIYVAAGYNFRRASEMKISDAEGSSAHGAGLSLGAGLSLERFKLHVAYAKYHVSASSILINISYAL
;
A
#
# COMPACT_ATOMS: atom_id res chain seq x y z
N MET A 1 -8.40 -9.45 48.78
CA MET A 1 -8.40 -8.76 47.45
C MET A 1 -7.01 -8.33 46.97
N GLY A 2 -5.97 -8.31 47.80
CA GLY A 2 -4.61 -7.89 47.39
C GLY A 2 -3.76 -8.94 46.63
N GLU A 3 -3.97 -10.22 46.88
CA GLU A 3 -3.11 -11.27 46.33
C GLU A 3 -3.42 -11.63 44.84
N MET A 4 -4.66 -11.46 44.43
CA MET A 4 -5.08 -11.78 43.06
C MET A 4 -4.54 -10.78 42.04
N HIS A 5 -4.35 -9.52 42.40
CA HIS A 5 -3.76 -8.48 41.55
C HIS A 5 -2.22 -8.67 41.34
N TRP A 6 -1.55 -9.27 42.32
CA TRP A 6 -0.10 -9.53 42.20
C TRP A 6 0.21 -10.68 41.24
N ILE A 7 -0.61 -11.74 41.27
CA ILE A 7 -0.47 -12.91 40.39
C ILE A 7 -0.70 -12.53 38.91
N ILE A 8 -1.70 -11.68 38.63
CA ILE A 8 -2.01 -11.26 37.24
C ILE A 8 -0.87 -10.39 36.67
N ARG A 9 -0.25 -9.51 37.44
CA ARG A 9 0.90 -8.71 37.00
C ARG A 9 2.16 -9.54 36.79
N HIS A 10 2.35 -10.62 37.52
CA HIS A 10 3.53 -11.49 37.38
C HIS A 10 3.44 -12.43 36.21
N THR A 11 2.25 -12.95 35.90
CA THR A 11 2.02 -13.80 34.72
C THR A 11 2.12 -13.02 33.40
N GLN A 12 1.68 -11.75 33.36
CA GLN A 12 1.89 -10.91 32.19
C GLN A 12 3.38 -10.60 31.94
N ARG A 13 4.17 -10.31 32.97
CA ARG A 13 5.63 -10.09 32.81
C ARG A 13 6.38 -11.33 32.32
N LEU A 14 5.96 -12.52 32.69
CA LEU A 14 6.61 -13.78 32.25
C LEU A 14 6.35 -14.12 30.77
N GLN A 15 5.24 -13.68 30.20
CA GLN A 15 4.97 -13.89 28.78
C GLN A 15 5.79 -12.95 27.88
N TRP A 16 6.06 -11.72 28.30
CA TRP A 16 6.88 -10.76 27.55
C TRP A 16 8.35 -11.21 27.40
N HIS A 17 8.93 -11.80 28.44
CA HIS A 17 10.30 -12.32 28.39
C HIS A 17 10.48 -13.53 27.47
N ARG A 18 9.40 -14.22 27.10
CA ARG A 18 9.46 -15.35 26.14
C ARG A 18 9.17 -14.92 24.69
N LEU A 19 8.40 -13.87 24.48
CA LEU A 19 8.07 -13.37 23.13
C LEU A 19 9.14 -12.41 22.58
N LEU A 20 9.79 -11.63 23.44
CA LEU A 20 10.85 -10.71 23.05
C LEU A 20 12.03 -11.40 22.34
N PRO A 21 12.59 -12.53 22.84
CA PRO A 21 13.66 -13.24 22.13
C PRO A 21 13.17 -13.88 20.83
N LEU A 22 11.90 -14.30 20.73
CA LEU A 22 11.36 -14.85 19.49
C LEU A 22 11.23 -13.79 18.40
N CYS A 23 10.74 -12.60 18.76
CA CYS A 23 10.68 -11.45 17.84
C CYS A 23 12.10 -10.98 17.48
N LEU A 24 13.02 -10.95 18.44
CA LEU A 24 14.42 -10.59 18.17
C LEU A 24 15.10 -11.63 17.27
N CYS A 25 14.87 -12.92 17.47
CA CYS A 25 15.37 -13.98 16.60
C CYS A 25 14.79 -13.90 15.19
N LEU A 26 13.50 -13.56 15.02
CA LEU A 26 12.89 -13.35 13.72
C LEU A 26 13.49 -12.13 13.00
N ILE A 27 13.72 -11.04 13.71
CA ILE A 27 14.36 -9.84 13.18
C ILE A 27 15.82 -10.13 12.80
N VAL A 28 16.57 -10.84 13.67
CA VAL A 28 17.96 -11.25 13.41
C VAL A 28 18.03 -12.27 12.28
N PHE A 29 17.08 -13.18 12.16
CA PHE A 29 17.01 -14.13 11.04
C PHE A 29 16.69 -13.42 9.71
N MET A 30 15.83 -12.41 9.71
CA MET A 30 15.59 -11.55 8.53
C MET A 30 16.83 -10.71 8.17
N LEU A 31 17.63 -10.28 9.15
CA LEU A 31 18.85 -9.50 8.91
C LEU A 31 20.04 -10.37 8.48
N HIS A 32 20.02 -11.68 8.74
CA HIS A 32 21.11 -12.62 8.38
C HIS A 32 20.75 -13.56 7.22
N ALA A 33 19.56 -13.44 6.63
CA ALA A 33 19.29 -14.08 5.36
C ALA A 33 20.36 -13.60 4.36
N PRO A 34 21.10 -14.51 3.66
CA PRO A 34 22.08 -14.09 2.69
C PRO A 34 21.35 -13.34 1.58
N PHE A 35 21.34 -12.01 1.67
CA PHE A 35 21.03 -11.18 0.54
C PHE A 35 22.15 -11.42 -0.48
N SER A 36 21.96 -12.41 -1.34
CA SER A 36 22.79 -12.53 -2.52
C SER A 36 22.81 -11.16 -3.17
N THR A 37 23.98 -10.57 -3.29
CA THR A 37 24.22 -9.35 -4.05
C THR A 37 23.93 -9.68 -5.52
N LEU A 38 22.65 -9.72 -5.87
CA LEU A 38 22.21 -9.69 -7.24
C LEU A 38 22.47 -8.26 -7.71
N SER A 39 23.47 -8.13 -8.58
CA SER A 39 23.70 -6.90 -9.35
C SER A 39 22.36 -6.47 -9.93
N ALA A 40 21.87 -5.33 -9.51
CA ALA A 40 20.62 -4.76 -9.98
C ALA A 40 20.82 -4.23 -11.40
N GLN A 41 20.66 -5.09 -12.36
CA GLN A 41 19.91 -4.73 -13.56
C GLN A 41 18.48 -4.48 -13.07
N GLU A 42 17.85 -3.36 -13.42
CA GLU A 42 16.43 -3.12 -13.09
C GLU A 42 15.67 -4.41 -13.34
N SER A 43 15.32 -5.10 -12.28
CA SER A 43 14.66 -6.39 -12.41
C SER A 43 13.27 -6.09 -12.93
N GLN A 44 13.04 -6.33 -14.21
CA GLN A 44 11.71 -6.25 -14.79
C GLN A 44 10.80 -7.12 -13.93
N THR A 45 9.84 -6.48 -13.28
CA THR A 45 8.82 -7.17 -12.51
C THR A 45 7.53 -7.18 -13.32
N ALA A 46 6.83 -8.30 -13.34
CA ALA A 46 5.45 -8.37 -13.80
C ALA A 46 4.50 -7.75 -12.77
N TYR A 47 3.25 -7.53 -13.15
CA TYR A 47 2.16 -7.07 -12.28
C TYR A 47 2.43 -5.74 -11.56
N ASN A 48 3.07 -4.78 -12.23
CA ASN A 48 3.41 -3.48 -11.64
C ASN A 48 2.18 -2.65 -11.23
N PHE A 49 0.98 -3.00 -11.67
CA PHE A 49 -0.27 -2.40 -11.19
C PHE A 49 -0.46 -2.55 -9.67
N LEU A 50 0.16 -3.57 -9.03
CA LEU A 50 0.16 -3.76 -7.58
C LEU A 50 0.93 -2.67 -6.81
N ARG A 51 1.72 -1.85 -7.51
CA ARG A 51 2.43 -0.68 -6.94
C ARG A 51 1.61 0.59 -7.02
N LEU A 52 0.54 0.61 -7.83
CA LEU A 52 -0.32 1.79 -7.92
C LEU A 52 -1.14 1.93 -6.63
N PRO A 53 -1.29 3.16 -6.11
CA PRO A 53 -2.09 3.37 -4.90
C PRO A 53 -3.57 3.14 -5.20
N VAL A 54 -4.26 2.55 -4.24
CA VAL A 54 -5.73 2.40 -4.26
C VAL A 54 -6.37 3.42 -3.32
N SER A 55 -5.77 3.66 -2.15
CA SER A 55 -6.24 4.66 -1.21
C SER A 55 -5.95 6.07 -1.72
N ALA A 56 -6.98 6.89 -1.89
CA ALA A 56 -6.83 8.31 -2.24
C ALA A 56 -6.20 9.10 -1.08
N HIS A 57 -6.47 8.74 0.18
CA HIS A 57 -5.83 9.38 1.32
C HIS A 57 -4.32 9.08 1.34
N ALA A 58 -3.94 7.81 1.22
CA ALA A 58 -2.52 7.45 1.12
C ALA A 58 -1.86 8.07 -0.12
N ALA A 59 -2.56 8.13 -1.27
CA ALA A 59 -2.09 8.78 -2.49
C ALA A 59 -1.79 10.27 -2.27
N ALA A 60 -2.67 10.98 -1.56
CA ALA A 60 -2.49 12.39 -1.20
C ALA A 60 -1.27 12.60 -0.29
N LEU A 61 -0.95 11.63 0.56
CA LEU A 61 0.21 11.65 1.46
C LEU A 61 1.53 11.15 0.81
N GLY A 62 1.59 11.10 -0.52
CA GLY A 62 2.79 10.68 -1.27
C GLY A 62 2.67 9.32 -1.96
N GLY A 63 1.62 8.54 -1.70
CA GLY A 63 1.31 7.29 -2.41
C GLY A 63 1.59 6.00 -1.64
N ASP A 64 2.52 6.01 -0.70
CA ASP A 64 3.01 4.80 0.00
C ASP A 64 2.74 4.83 1.52
N ASN A 65 1.75 5.58 2.00
CA ASN A 65 1.46 5.62 3.43
C ASN A 65 0.88 4.28 3.91
N ILE A 66 1.54 3.67 4.91
CA ILE A 66 1.19 2.37 5.51
C ILE A 66 0.84 2.46 7.01
N SER A 67 0.90 3.65 7.58
CA SER A 67 0.76 3.89 9.04
C SER A 67 -0.40 4.83 9.39
N LEU A 68 -1.24 5.15 8.42
CA LEU A 68 -2.43 5.96 8.63
C LEU A 68 -3.49 5.12 9.35
N VAL A 69 -3.79 5.44 10.63
CA VAL A 69 -4.89 4.84 11.39
C VAL A 69 -6.11 5.73 11.18
N ASP A 70 -7.10 5.20 10.46
CA ASP A 70 -8.34 5.92 10.13
C ASP A 70 -9.45 4.91 9.80
N ASP A 71 -10.70 5.32 9.91
CA ASP A 71 -11.84 4.52 9.45
C ASP A 71 -11.96 4.59 7.91
N ASP A 72 -10.94 4.07 7.23
CA ASP A 72 -10.85 4.03 5.76
C ASP A 72 -10.61 2.60 5.26
N ALA A 73 -11.62 2.02 4.63
CA ALA A 73 -11.56 0.66 4.10
C ALA A 73 -10.48 0.47 3.01
N THR A 74 -10.01 1.55 2.38
CA THR A 74 -8.96 1.47 1.35
C THR A 74 -7.59 1.12 1.92
N LEU A 75 -7.40 1.29 3.24
CA LEU A 75 -6.15 0.96 3.92
C LEU A 75 -5.81 -0.54 3.89
N ILE A 76 -6.81 -1.41 3.61
CA ILE A 76 -6.61 -2.86 3.37
C ILE A 76 -5.58 -3.11 2.26
N PHE A 77 -5.48 -2.22 1.26
CA PHE A 77 -4.54 -2.31 0.15
C PHE A 77 -3.15 -1.78 0.51
N GLN A 78 -3.01 -1.04 1.61
CA GLN A 78 -1.76 -0.45 2.06
C GLN A 78 -1.06 -1.32 3.12
N ASN A 79 -1.80 -1.67 4.18
CA ASN A 79 -1.31 -2.45 5.29
C ASN A 79 -2.46 -3.29 5.87
N PRO A 80 -2.42 -4.61 5.79
CA PRO A 80 -3.50 -5.46 6.31
C PRO A 80 -3.75 -5.29 7.81
N ALA A 81 -2.80 -4.81 8.60
CA ALA A 81 -2.96 -4.60 10.04
C ALA A 81 -3.86 -3.41 10.39
N LEU A 82 -4.11 -2.48 9.46
CA LEU A 82 -4.89 -1.25 9.70
C LEU A 82 -6.41 -1.45 9.64
N ILE A 83 -6.89 -2.61 9.18
CA ILE A 83 -8.32 -2.80 8.95
C ILE A 83 -9.14 -3.04 10.23
N ASN A 84 -8.50 -3.18 11.38
CA ASN A 84 -9.21 -3.37 12.66
C ASN A 84 -9.95 -2.09 13.11
N ASP A 85 -9.50 -0.92 12.64
CA ASP A 85 -10.10 0.37 12.99
C ASP A 85 -11.21 0.80 12.02
N VAL A 86 -11.52 -0.03 11.02
CA VAL A 86 -12.55 0.24 10.01
C VAL A 86 -13.93 -0.22 10.51
N SER A 87 -14.93 0.60 10.26
CA SER A 87 -16.34 0.31 10.59
C SER A 87 -16.79 -1.05 10.04
N ASP A 88 -17.56 -1.80 10.85
CA ASP A 88 -18.07 -3.12 10.48
C ASP A 88 -18.93 -3.08 9.22
N ARG A 89 -18.85 -4.14 8.41
CA ARG A 89 -19.60 -4.33 7.15
C ARG A 89 -19.48 -3.16 6.19
N THR A 90 -18.26 -2.65 6.01
CA THR A 90 -17.98 -1.57 5.05
C THR A 90 -17.72 -2.14 3.66
N ILE A 91 -18.44 -1.59 2.67
CA ILE A 91 -18.17 -1.75 1.24
C ILE A 91 -17.39 -0.53 0.76
N ASN A 92 -16.35 -0.76 -0.05
CA ASN A 92 -15.56 0.30 -0.65
C ASN A 92 -15.39 0.05 -2.15
N LEU A 93 -15.51 1.12 -2.94
CA LEU A 93 -15.28 1.13 -4.39
C LEU A 93 -14.29 2.22 -4.74
N ASN A 94 -13.34 1.92 -5.60
CA ASN A 94 -12.26 2.81 -5.96
C ASN A 94 -12.09 2.86 -7.47
N PHE A 95 -11.70 4.04 -7.95
CA PHE A 95 -11.39 4.27 -9.36
C PHE A 95 -10.18 5.20 -9.47
N MET A 96 -9.29 4.93 -10.43
CA MET A 96 -8.15 5.77 -10.73
C MET A 96 -7.96 5.86 -12.25
N THR A 97 -7.77 7.07 -12.75
CA THR A 97 -7.28 7.30 -14.12
C THR A 97 -5.76 7.15 -14.15
N TYR A 98 -5.25 6.54 -15.20
CA TYR A 98 -3.82 6.35 -15.42
C TYR A 98 -3.40 6.88 -16.79
N MET A 99 -2.23 6.51 -17.30
CA MET A 99 -1.70 6.98 -18.58
C MET A 99 -2.50 6.44 -19.80
N GLU A 100 -2.50 7.17 -20.91
CA GLU A 100 -2.99 6.73 -22.25
C GLU A 100 -4.40 6.10 -22.24
N GLY A 101 -5.27 6.56 -21.33
CA GLY A 101 -6.61 6.00 -21.18
C GLY A 101 -6.71 4.73 -20.35
N ALA A 102 -5.58 4.20 -19.86
CA ALA A 102 -5.57 3.13 -18.88
C ALA A 102 -6.26 3.59 -17.57
N LYS A 103 -6.87 2.65 -16.88
CA LYS A 103 -7.62 2.92 -15.65
C LYS A 103 -7.60 1.72 -14.72
N THR A 104 -7.68 2.00 -13.42
CA THR A 104 -7.88 0.96 -12.42
C THR A 104 -9.24 1.10 -11.75
N ALA A 105 -9.81 -0.02 -11.39
CA ALA A 105 -10.96 -0.11 -10.51
C ALA A 105 -10.67 -1.14 -9.42
N SER A 106 -11.12 -0.88 -8.21
CA SER A 106 -11.01 -1.87 -7.14
C SER A 106 -12.19 -1.80 -6.18
N ALA A 107 -12.41 -2.91 -5.48
CA ALA A 107 -13.44 -3.03 -4.48
C ALA A 107 -12.89 -3.74 -3.25
N ALA A 108 -13.43 -3.40 -2.08
CA ALA A 108 -13.18 -4.10 -0.84
C ALA A 108 -14.49 -4.28 -0.05
N PHE A 109 -14.57 -5.37 0.69
CA PHE A 109 -15.59 -5.59 1.71
C PHE A 109 -14.90 -6.03 2.98
N LEU A 110 -15.20 -5.36 4.09
CA LEU A 110 -14.64 -5.63 5.41
C LEU A 110 -15.76 -6.00 6.39
N LYS A 111 -15.44 -6.94 7.28
CA LYS A 111 -16.36 -7.35 8.35
C LYS A 111 -15.58 -7.72 9.61
N ALA A 112 -16.04 -7.21 10.75
CA ALA A 112 -15.51 -7.59 12.06
C ALA A 112 -15.70 -9.08 12.34
N ALA A 113 -14.71 -9.70 12.97
CA ALA A 113 -14.68 -11.11 13.38
C ALA A 113 -14.41 -11.20 14.88
N GLY A 114 -15.45 -11.05 15.68
CA GLY A 114 -15.35 -10.91 17.14
C GLY A 114 -14.87 -9.52 17.55
N GLU A 115 -14.26 -9.43 18.75
CA GLU A 115 -13.87 -8.14 19.35
C GLU A 115 -12.48 -7.64 18.88
N ARG A 116 -11.66 -8.52 18.32
CA ARG A 116 -10.24 -8.26 18.03
C ARG A 116 -9.82 -8.54 16.61
N GLY A 117 -10.69 -9.11 15.82
CA GLY A 117 -10.37 -9.51 14.45
C GLY A 117 -11.23 -8.83 13.41
N THR A 118 -10.68 -8.65 12.23
CA THR A 118 -11.39 -8.18 11.04
C THR A 118 -10.93 -8.97 9.83
N TRP A 119 -11.87 -9.43 9.03
CA TRP A 119 -11.55 -10.01 7.74
C TRP A 119 -12.06 -9.14 6.60
N GLY A 120 -11.42 -9.25 5.47
CA GLY A 120 -11.82 -8.52 4.28
C GLY A 120 -11.52 -9.30 3.00
N VAL A 121 -12.26 -8.96 1.96
CA VAL A 121 -12.00 -9.43 0.60
C VAL A 121 -11.78 -8.24 -0.30
N THR A 122 -10.87 -8.37 -1.26
CA THR A 122 -10.51 -7.32 -2.19
C THR A 122 -10.50 -7.83 -3.62
N ALA A 123 -10.80 -6.94 -4.55
CA ALA A 123 -10.58 -7.16 -5.97
C ALA A 123 -9.95 -5.89 -6.56
N GLN A 124 -8.91 -6.04 -7.39
CA GLN A 124 -8.29 -4.98 -8.17
C GLN A 124 -8.32 -5.38 -9.64
N TYR A 125 -8.60 -4.42 -10.49
CA TYR A 125 -8.64 -4.56 -11.94
C TYR A 125 -7.87 -3.41 -12.57
N MET A 126 -6.95 -3.71 -13.47
CA MET A 126 -6.26 -2.75 -14.32
C MET A 126 -6.60 -3.03 -15.77
N ASP A 127 -7.09 -2.02 -16.46
CA ASP A 127 -7.33 -2.02 -17.90
C ASP A 127 -6.31 -1.08 -18.56
N TYR A 128 -5.48 -1.63 -19.43
CA TYR A 128 -4.47 -0.86 -20.17
C TYR A 128 -5.03 -0.28 -21.49
N GLY A 129 -6.30 -0.54 -21.79
CA GLY A 129 -6.93 -0.11 -23.04
C GLY A 129 -6.51 -0.98 -24.23
N SER A 130 -6.70 -0.42 -25.42
CA SER A 130 -6.33 -1.07 -26.69
C SER A 130 -5.01 -0.50 -27.19
N MET A 131 -4.07 -1.37 -27.49
CA MET A 131 -2.74 -1.05 -28.00
C MET A 131 -2.62 -1.53 -29.45
N LYS A 132 -1.89 -0.76 -30.28
CA LYS A 132 -1.61 -1.15 -31.66
C LYS A 132 -0.56 -2.26 -31.71
N GLU A 133 -0.83 -3.29 -32.47
CA GLU A 133 0.14 -4.33 -32.81
C GLU A 133 0.87 -3.91 -34.09
N THR A 134 2.19 -3.81 -34.00
CA THR A 134 3.03 -3.38 -35.14
C THR A 134 4.16 -4.38 -35.37
N THR A 135 4.56 -4.54 -36.67
CA THR A 135 5.77 -5.26 -37.04
C THR A 135 7.02 -4.42 -36.72
N ALA A 136 8.21 -5.05 -36.83
CA ALA A 136 9.50 -4.35 -36.75
C ALA A 136 9.64 -3.23 -37.81
N ASP A 137 8.93 -3.32 -38.91
CA ASP A 137 8.89 -2.33 -39.99
C ASP A 137 7.78 -1.27 -39.82
N ASN A 138 7.21 -1.13 -38.61
CA ASN A 138 6.13 -0.20 -38.27
C ASN A 138 4.81 -0.40 -39.05
N GLN A 139 4.57 -1.58 -39.60
CA GLN A 139 3.27 -1.88 -40.21
C GLN A 139 2.27 -2.28 -39.11
N GLU A 140 1.10 -1.64 -39.10
CA GLU A 140 0.02 -1.99 -38.18
C GLU A 140 -0.62 -3.32 -38.60
N LEU A 141 -0.59 -4.31 -37.69
CA LEU A 141 -1.20 -5.63 -37.89
C LEU A 141 -2.63 -5.70 -37.30
N GLY A 142 -2.89 -4.87 -36.29
CA GLY A 142 -4.16 -4.88 -35.58
C GLY A 142 -4.09 -4.19 -34.24
N THR A 143 -4.94 -4.60 -33.31
CA THR A 143 -4.92 -4.13 -31.91
C THR A 143 -5.01 -5.31 -30.96
N PHE A 144 -4.37 -5.18 -29.82
CA PHE A 144 -4.52 -6.09 -28.68
C PHE A 144 -4.84 -5.32 -27.41
N SER A 145 -5.30 -6.00 -26.37
CA SER A 145 -5.57 -5.40 -25.06
C SER A 145 -4.75 -6.13 -23.99
N ALA A 146 -4.43 -5.41 -22.92
CA ALA A 146 -3.85 -5.99 -21.71
C ALA A 146 -4.69 -5.63 -20.49
N ARG A 147 -4.73 -6.54 -19.52
CA ARG A 147 -5.46 -6.36 -18.27
C ARG A 147 -4.86 -7.21 -17.16
N ASP A 148 -4.87 -6.66 -15.95
CA ASP A 148 -4.44 -7.35 -14.75
C ASP A 148 -5.58 -7.42 -13.74
N ILE A 149 -5.66 -8.53 -13.00
CA ILE A 149 -6.65 -8.77 -11.97
C ILE A 149 -5.94 -9.33 -10.75
N ALA A 150 -6.25 -8.80 -9.56
CA ALA A 150 -5.84 -9.40 -8.30
C ALA A 150 -7.06 -9.54 -7.39
N ILE A 151 -7.23 -10.72 -6.80
CA ILE A 151 -8.25 -10.99 -5.78
C ILE A 151 -7.52 -11.34 -4.50
N GLY A 152 -7.91 -10.72 -3.38
CA GLY A 152 -7.29 -10.90 -2.09
C GLY A 152 -8.26 -11.25 -0.98
N GLY A 153 -7.79 -12.07 -0.04
CA GLY A 153 -8.44 -12.32 1.24
C GLY A 153 -7.51 -11.85 2.37
N THR A 154 -8.03 -11.02 3.26
CA THR A 154 -7.27 -10.40 4.36
C THR A 154 -7.84 -10.80 5.70
N PHE A 155 -6.96 -11.01 6.67
CA PHE A 155 -7.32 -11.14 8.07
C PHE A 155 -6.37 -10.30 8.93
N ALA A 156 -6.93 -9.48 9.81
CA ALA A 156 -6.20 -8.71 10.81
C ALA A 156 -6.64 -9.10 12.22
N TYR A 157 -5.73 -8.96 13.16
CA TYR A 157 -5.99 -9.26 14.56
C TYR A 157 -5.25 -8.29 15.49
N ALA A 158 -5.97 -7.73 16.46
CA ALA A 158 -5.38 -6.91 17.52
C ALA A 158 -4.66 -7.82 18.53
N LEU A 159 -3.34 -7.90 18.41
CA LEU A 159 -2.47 -8.73 19.27
C LEU A 159 -2.44 -8.21 20.70
N THR A 160 -2.38 -6.89 20.84
CA THR A 160 -2.53 -6.16 22.11
C THR A 160 -3.46 -4.95 21.88
N ASN A 161 -3.63 -4.09 22.86
CA ASN A 161 -4.40 -2.85 22.69
C ASN A 161 -3.70 -1.83 21.78
N GLU A 162 -2.39 -1.96 21.61
CA GLU A 162 -1.56 -1.03 20.81
C GLU A 162 -0.97 -1.68 19.56
N LEU A 163 -0.93 -3.01 19.47
CA LEU A 163 -0.28 -3.74 18.39
C LEU A 163 -1.29 -4.58 17.62
N SER A 164 -1.39 -4.35 16.34
CA SER A 164 -2.17 -5.13 15.38
C SER A 164 -1.28 -5.81 14.35
N GLY A 165 -1.65 -7.01 13.94
CA GLY A 165 -1.03 -7.74 12.84
C GLY A 165 -2.05 -8.10 11.78
N GLY A 166 -1.62 -8.22 10.54
CA GLY A 166 -2.51 -8.61 9.44
C GLY A 166 -1.79 -9.39 8.36
N VAL A 167 -2.54 -10.20 7.65
CA VAL A 167 -2.09 -10.97 6.50
C VAL A 167 -3.11 -10.89 5.37
N THR A 168 -2.62 -10.71 4.13
CA THR A 168 -3.42 -10.81 2.91
C THR A 168 -2.85 -11.90 2.02
N ALA A 169 -3.67 -12.83 1.56
CA ALA A 169 -3.33 -13.76 0.49
C ALA A 169 -3.95 -13.27 -0.82
N LYS A 170 -3.16 -13.21 -1.90
CA LYS A 170 -3.57 -12.70 -3.22
C LYS A 170 -3.40 -13.75 -4.30
N PHE A 171 -4.40 -13.86 -5.17
CA PHE A 171 -4.32 -14.53 -6.46
C PHE A 171 -4.30 -13.47 -7.56
N ILE A 172 -3.35 -13.57 -8.47
CA ILE A 172 -3.07 -12.57 -9.49
C ILE A 172 -3.12 -13.25 -10.85
N THR A 173 -3.82 -12.65 -11.80
CA THR A 173 -3.83 -13.07 -13.19
C THR A 173 -3.64 -11.87 -14.11
N SER A 174 -2.88 -12.06 -15.16
CA SER A 174 -2.61 -11.04 -16.16
C SER A 174 -2.80 -11.60 -17.56
N TYR A 175 -3.32 -10.77 -18.45
CA TYR A 175 -3.57 -11.09 -19.85
C TYR A 175 -2.92 -10.03 -20.74
N ILE A 176 -2.19 -10.44 -21.75
CA ILE A 176 -1.59 -9.59 -22.78
C ILE A 176 -1.89 -10.24 -24.13
N GLY A 177 -2.88 -9.69 -24.87
CA GLY A 177 -3.38 -10.33 -26.08
C GLY A 177 -3.85 -11.76 -25.83
N SER A 178 -3.19 -12.74 -26.45
CA SER A 178 -3.45 -14.18 -26.29
C SER A 178 -2.69 -14.83 -25.13
N TYR A 179 -1.73 -14.14 -24.53
CA TYR A 179 -0.92 -14.67 -23.43
C TYR A 179 -1.57 -14.42 -22.08
N ASN A 180 -1.39 -15.35 -21.16
CA ASN A 180 -1.81 -15.15 -19.78
C ASN A 180 -0.81 -15.70 -18.77
N SER A 181 -0.76 -15.08 -17.62
CA SER A 181 0.14 -15.41 -16.54
C SER A 181 -0.64 -15.47 -15.22
N LEU A 182 -0.19 -16.32 -14.29
CA LEU A 182 -0.79 -16.52 -12.97
C LEU A 182 0.28 -16.42 -11.88
N ALA A 183 -0.06 -15.75 -10.79
CA ALA A 183 0.81 -15.64 -9.63
C ALA A 183 0.01 -15.69 -8.31
N VAL A 184 0.73 -15.95 -7.24
CA VAL A 184 0.24 -15.82 -5.87
C VAL A 184 1.16 -14.87 -5.10
N GLY A 185 0.57 -14.12 -4.18
CA GLY A 185 1.30 -13.19 -3.32
C GLY A 185 0.72 -13.15 -1.92
N VAL A 186 1.55 -12.80 -0.96
CA VAL A 186 1.16 -12.59 0.43
C VAL A 186 1.65 -11.22 0.88
N ASP A 187 0.80 -10.48 1.57
CA ASP A 187 1.21 -9.27 2.30
C ASP A 187 1.16 -9.56 3.80
N LEU A 188 2.19 -9.10 4.50
CA LEU A 188 2.28 -9.16 5.96
C LEU A 188 2.36 -7.74 6.49
N GLY A 189 1.55 -7.40 7.47
CA GLY A 189 1.53 -6.08 8.08
C GLY A 189 1.56 -6.12 9.60
N LEU A 190 2.24 -5.16 10.17
CA LEU A 190 2.22 -4.84 11.59
C LEU A 190 1.94 -3.35 11.75
N ASN A 191 1.17 -3.00 12.76
CA ASN A 191 0.94 -1.62 13.17
C ASN A 191 0.99 -1.53 14.70
N TYR A 192 1.79 -0.60 15.20
CA TYR A 192 1.80 -0.16 16.58
C TYR A 192 1.16 1.22 16.67
N TYR A 193 0.09 1.38 17.41
CA TYR A 193 -0.61 2.64 17.62
C TYR A 193 -0.66 2.98 19.12
N HIS A 194 -0.13 4.15 19.47
CA HIS A 194 -0.18 4.69 20.83
C HIS A 194 -1.14 5.87 20.87
N GLU A 195 -2.29 5.66 21.52
CA GLU A 195 -3.40 6.62 21.54
C GLU A 195 -3.03 7.96 22.20
N ASP A 196 -2.36 7.95 23.37
CA ASP A 196 -2.00 9.19 24.09
C ASP A 196 -1.08 10.13 23.29
N TYR A 197 -0.25 9.58 22.41
CA TYR A 197 0.67 10.35 21.56
C TYR A 197 0.16 10.54 20.14
N ASP A 198 -0.98 9.92 19.79
CA ASP A 198 -1.52 9.82 18.43
C ASP A 198 -0.38 9.49 17.44
N LEU A 199 0.38 8.43 17.79
CA LEU A 199 1.53 7.95 17.06
C LEU A 199 1.29 6.54 16.55
N SER A 200 1.33 6.38 15.26
CA SER A 200 1.30 5.09 14.57
C SER A 200 2.66 4.78 13.95
N VAL A 201 3.13 3.55 14.11
CA VAL A 201 4.35 3.03 13.45
C VAL A 201 4.02 1.70 12.83
N SER A 202 4.35 1.53 11.57
CA SER A 202 4.04 0.32 10.80
C SER A 202 5.24 -0.27 10.09
N ALA A 203 5.18 -1.58 9.88
CA ALA A 203 6.07 -2.31 8.99
C ALA A 203 5.24 -3.24 8.11
N VAL A 204 5.55 -3.29 6.82
CA VAL A 204 4.82 -4.10 5.83
C VAL A 204 5.79 -4.77 4.88
N ALA A 205 5.52 -6.04 4.59
CA ALA A 205 6.11 -6.77 3.47
C ALA A 205 5.00 -7.07 2.47
N ARG A 206 5.06 -6.48 1.27
CA ARG A 206 4.03 -6.63 0.24
C ARG A 206 4.51 -7.53 -0.87
N ASN A 207 3.58 -8.30 -1.42
CA ASN A 207 3.80 -9.12 -2.60
C ASN A 207 4.92 -10.17 -2.41
N LEU A 208 4.95 -10.84 -1.24
CA LEU A 208 5.79 -12.02 -1.03
C LEU A 208 5.21 -13.19 -1.81
N GLY A 209 5.90 -13.67 -2.86
CA GLY A 209 5.39 -14.76 -3.68
C GLY A 209 6.03 -14.83 -5.06
N GLY A 210 5.31 -15.35 -6.04
CA GLY A 210 5.82 -15.51 -7.40
C GLY A 210 4.78 -16.03 -8.39
N GLN A 211 5.19 -16.06 -9.66
CA GLN A 211 4.42 -16.70 -10.72
C GLN A 211 4.49 -18.23 -10.58
N PHE A 212 3.39 -18.89 -10.87
CA PHE A 212 3.35 -20.35 -11.08
C PHE A 212 2.94 -20.71 -12.53
N LYS A 213 2.51 -19.72 -13.32
CA LYS A 213 2.37 -19.79 -14.76
C LYS A 213 2.92 -18.50 -15.38
N ALA A 214 3.95 -18.60 -16.20
CA ALA A 214 4.51 -17.50 -16.97
C ALA A 214 3.67 -17.19 -18.22
N TYR A 215 3.91 -16.06 -18.87
CA TYR A 215 3.29 -15.73 -20.17
C TYR A 215 3.83 -16.62 -21.29
N ASN A 216 5.11 -16.97 -21.19
CA ASN A 216 5.87 -17.85 -22.07
C ASN A 216 6.69 -18.82 -21.20
N ASP A 217 7.92 -19.12 -21.58
CA ASP A 217 8.78 -20.06 -20.85
C ASP A 217 9.51 -19.42 -19.65
N ASP A 218 9.61 -18.07 -19.59
CA ASP A 218 10.36 -17.36 -18.56
C ASP A 218 9.45 -16.81 -17.46
N PHE A 219 9.84 -17.03 -16.20
CA PHE A 219 9.13 -16.54 -15.03
C PHE A 219 9.64 -15.15 -14.63
N ASP A 220 8.71 -14.19 -14.52
CA ASP A 220 8.98 -12.86 -14.01
C ASP A 220 8.85 -12.80 -12.49
N ARG A 221 9.57 -11.86 -11.88
CA ARG A 221 9.40 -11.56 -10.44
C ARG A 221 8.16 -10.72 -10.21
N ILE A 222 7.46 -10.95 -9.11
CA ILE A 222 6.42 -10.05 -8.64
C ILE A 222 7.07 -8.88 -7.86
N PRO A 223 6.39 -7.71 -7.77
CA PRO A 223 6.98 -6.49 -7.22
C PRO A 223 7.02 -6.52 -5.67
N LEU A 224 7.94 -7.32 -5.10
CA LEU A 224 8.21 -7.34 -3.66
C LEU A 224 8.51 -5.93 -3.17
N ASP A 225 7.94 -5.55 -2.03
CA ASP A 225 8.16 -4.26 -1.41
C ASP A 225 8.17 -4.38 0.13
N LEU A 226 9.29 -4.03 0.74
CA LEU A 226 9.44 -3.92 2.18
C LEU A 226 9.36 -2.45 2.56
N GLN A 227 8.47 -2.13 3.50
CA GLN A 227 8.16 -0.77 3.89
C GLN A 227 8.15 -0.61 5.41
N ILE A 228 8.58 0.57 5.88
CA ILE A 228 8.36 1.05 7.24
C ILE A 228 7.79 2.47 7.17
N GLY A 229 6.90 2.82 8.09
CA GLY A 229 6.29 4.13 8.09
C GLY A 229 5.85 4.56 9.48
N ALA A 230 5.71 5.86 9.65
CA ALA A 230 5.17 6.46 10.86
C ALA A 230 4.24 7.62 10.51
N THR A 231 3.17 7.75 11.28
CA THR A 231 2.21 8.85 11.22
C THR A 231 1.98 9.39 12.63
N LYS A 232 2.01 10.71 12.79
CA LYS A 232 1.83 11.36 14.09
C LYS A 232 1.05 12.64 13.96
N ARG A 233 0.10 12.86 14.89
CA ARG A 233 -0.51 14.16 15.10
C ARG A 233 0.39 15.06 15.92
N ILE A 234 0.50 16.32 15.54
CA ILE A 234 1.36 17.30 16.20
C ILE A 234 0.61 17.94 17.39
N GLY A 235 0.82 17.40 18.58
CA GLY A 235 0.15 17.86 19.80
C GLY A 235 -1.37 17.79 19.67
N GLN A 236 -2.06 18.84 20.10
CA GLN A 236 -3.52 18.98 19.95
C GLN A 236 -3.94 19.71 18.67
N SER A 237 -2.98 19.95 17.75
CA SER A 237 -3.28 20.63 16.50
C SER A 237 -4.04 19.71 15.54
N PRO A 238 -4.75 20.25 14.56
CA PRO A 238 -5.37 19.44 13.52
C PRO A 238 -4.37 18.88 12.51
N LEU A 239 -3.07 19.16 12.66
CA LEU A 239 -2.02 18.75 11.75
C LEU A 239 -1.51 17.34 12.08
N ARG A 240 -1.57 16.44 11.12
CA ARG A 240 -0.96 15.12 11.16
C ARG A 240 0.14 15.03 10.09
N VAL A 241 1.28 14.45 10.43
CA VAL A 241 2.42 14.29 9.53
C VAL A 241 2.78 12.82 9.42
N SER A 242 3.24 12.43 8.25
CA SER A 242 3.62 11.04 7.96
C SER A 242 4.91 10.95 7.17
N ALA A 243 5.64 9.88 7.38
CA ALA A 243 6.80 9.51 6.59
C ALA A 243 6.81 8.00 6.38
N THR A 244 7.06 7.56 5.16
CA THR A 244 7.18 6.15 4.80
C THR A 244 8.46 5.94 3.99
N MET A 245 9.19 4.88 4.31
CA MET A 245 10.28 4.36 3.51
C MET A 245 9.79 3.10 2.80
N SER A 246 9.85 3.08 1.48
CA SER A 246 9.44 1.96 0.63
C SER A 246 10.61 1.34 -0.12
N ARG A 247 10.42 0.13 -0.65
CA ARG A 247 11.41 -0.64 -1.40
C ARG A 247 12.72 -0.87 -0.63
N LEU A 248 12.63 -1.16 0.67
CA LEU A 248 13.80 -1.43 1.51
C LEU A 248 14.54 -2.72 1.12
N ASN A 249 13.99 -3.51 0.22
CA ASN A 249 14.61 -4.68 -0.40
C ASN A 249 15.50 -4.33 -1.62
N ASP A 250 15.54 -3.06 -2.05
CA ASP A 250 16.31 -2.60 -3.21
C ASP A 250 16.94 -1.23 -2.95
N TRP A 251 18.24 -1.21 -2.67
CA TRP A 251 19.02 -0.01 -2.35
C TRP A 251 19.84 0.51 -3.53
N SER A 252 19.58 0.03 -4.75
CA SER A 252 20.34 0.41 -5.95
C SER A 252 20.26 1.89 -6.30
N GLU A 253 19.18 2.57 -5.90
CA GLU A 253 18.89 3.93 -6.36
C GLU A 253 19.21 5.06 -5.38
N GLY A 254 19.80 4.77 -4.25
CA GLY A 254 20.23 5.74 -3.25
C GLY A 254 19.16 6.09 -2.21
N PHE A 255 19.62 6.39 -1.01
CA PHE A 255 18.83 6.50 0.22
C PHE A 255 17.62 7.45 0.14
N GLY A 256 17.78 8.63 -0.47
CA GLY A 256 16.71 9.64 -0.50
C GLY A 256 15.46 9.21 -1.29
N ARG A 257 15.61 8.29 -2.24
CA ARG A 257 14.50 7.83 -3.10
C ARG A 257 13.53 6.88 -2.39
N HIS A 258 13.89 6.37 -1.23
CA HIS A 258 13.02 5.49 -0.45
C HIS A 258 11.91 6.26 0.28
N PHE A 259 12.00 7.58 0.39
CA PHE A 259 11.07 8.37 1.19
C PHE A 259 9.85 8.86 0.42
N ALA A 260 8.70 8.74 1.08
CA ALA A 260 7.50 9.54 0.84
C ALA A 260 7.13 10.24 2.16
N ILE A 261 6.84 11.54 2.08
CA ILE A 261 6.42 12.34 3.22
C ILE A 261 5.07 12.97 2.92
N GLY A 262 4.25 13.13 3.94
CA GLY A 262 2.94 13.74 3.79
C GLY A 262 2.49 14.48 5.04
N ALA A 263 1.54 15.37 4.85
CA ALA A 263 0.84 16.02 5.94
C ALA A 263 -0.64 16.19 5.57
N ASP A 264 -1.51 16.03 6.55
CA ASP A 264 -2.91 16.34 6.42
C ASP A 264 -3.39 17.24 7.56
N VAL A 265 -4.37 18.06 7.26
CA VAL A 265 -5.05 18.94 8.20
C VAL A 265 -6.47 18.44 8.37
N LEU A 266 -6.82 18.05 9.60
CA LEU A 266 -8.14 17.56 9.97
C LEU A 266 -9.04 18.74 10.30
N LEU A 267 -10.03 19.01 9.44
CA LEU A 267 -11.00 20.08 9.59
C LEU A 267 -12.25 19.55 10.28
N GLY A 268 -12.25 19.61 11.61
CA GLY A 268 -13.25 18.96 12.45
C GLY A 268 -13.10 17.43 12.45
N GLN A 269 -14.22 16.71 12.48
CA GLN A 269 -14.23 15.23 12.53
C GLN A 269 -14.52 14.59 11.17
N SER A 270 -14.87 15.39 10.16
CA SER A 270 -15.44 14.85 8.92
C SER A 270 -14.64 15.18 7.67
N ILE A 271 -13.75 16.17 7.71
CA ILE A 271 -13.05 16.63 6.52
C ILE A 271 -11.54 16.63 6.77
N TYR A 272 -10.77 16.21 5.79
CA TYR A 272 -9.34 16.46 5.76
C TYR A 272 -8.91 17.05 4.40
N VAL A 273 -7.79 17.76 4.43
CA VAL A 273 -7.03 18.16 3.23
C VAL A 273 -5.60 17.71 3.42
N ALA A 274 -5.05 17.04 2.41
CA ALA A 274 -3.74 16.40 2.49
C ALA A 274 -2.83 16.83 1.33
N ALA A 275 -1.53 16.88 1.61
CA ALA A 275 -0.48 17.05 0.63
C ALA A 275 0.69 16.12 0.95
N GLY A 276 1.38 15.66 -0.08
CA GLY A 276 2.51 14.77 0.08
C GLY A 276 3.53 14.90 -1.03
N TYR A 277 4.71 14.35 -0.78
CA TYR A 277 5.80 14.32 -1.74
C TYR A 277 6.50 12.97 -1.72
N ASN A 278 6.65 12.37 -2.90
CA ASN A 278 7.36 11.11 -3.11
C ASN A 278 8.66 11.37 -3.88
N PHE A 279 9.78 11.17 -3.18
CA PHE A 279 11.11 11.48 -3.73
C PHE A 279 11.50 10.53 -4.87
N ARG A 280 11.08 9.25 -4.80
CA ARG A 280 11.32 8.28 -5.87
C ARG A 280 10.58 8.68 -7.13
N ARG A 281 9.28 8.91 -7.04
CA ARG A 281 8.42 9.31 -8.15
C ARG A 281 8.94 10.59 -8.82
N ALA A 282 9.36 11.57 -8.04
CA ALA A 282 9.99 12.80 -8.56
C ALA A 282 11.27 12.50 -9.34
N SER A 283 12.08 11.54 -8.88
CA SER A 283 13.33 11.16 -9.52
C SER A 283 13.13 10.32 -10.78
N GLU A 284 12.25 9.33 -10.75
CA GLU A 284 11.96 8.44 -11.90
C GLU A 284 11.32 9.20 -13.08
N MET A 285 10.55 10.25 -12.78
CA MET A 285 9.87 11.08 -13.79
C MET A 285 10.63 12.35 -14.16
N LYS A 286 11.90 12.45 -13.78
CA LYS A 286 12.72 13.59 -14.09
C LYS A 286 13.13 13.57 -15.56
N ILE A 287 12.74 14.61 -16.30
CA ILE A 287 13.16 14.83 -17.68
C ILE A 287 14.35 15.79 -17.65
N SER A 288 15.44 15.41 -18.31
CA SER A 288 16.63 16.24 -18.48
C SER A 288 16.80 16.58 -19.96
N ASP A 289 16.88 17.85 -20.26
CA ASP A 289 17.15 18.40 -21.59
C ASP A 289 18.33 19.37 -21.58
N ALA A 290 18.59 20.03 -22.70
CA ALA A 290 19.69 21.00 -22.82
C ALA A 290 19.51 22.25 -21.93
N GLU A 291 18.31 22.56 -21.49
CA GLU A 291 17.98 23.74 -20.66
C GLU A 291 18.00 23.42 -19.17
N GLY A 292 18.05 22.13 -18.78
CA GLY A 292 18.11 21.71 -17.40
C GLY A 292 17.35 20.41 -17.11
N SER A 293 17.02 20.17 -15.86
CA SER A 293 16.23 18.99 -15.47
C SER A 293 15.06 19.37 -14.57
N SER A 294 13.87 18.88 -14.90
CA SER A 294 12.64 19.13 -14.17
C SER A 294 11.85 17.84 -13.93
N ALA A 295 11.33 17.66 -12.73
CA ALA A 295 10.39 16.60 -12.39
C ALA A 295 8.93 16.98 -12.69
N HIS A 296 8.66 18.19 -13.21
CA HIS A 296 7.32 18.69 -13.57
C HIS A 296 6.24 18.44 -12.49
N GLY A 297 6.62 18.53 -11.21
CA GLY A 297 5.73 18.29 -10.09
C GLY A 297 5.38 16.80 -9.86
N ALA A 298 6.05 15.87 -10.51
CA ALA A 298 5.72 14.44 -10.42
C ALA A 298 5.81 13.84 -9.01
N GLY A 299 6.63 14.41 -8.12
CA GLY A 299 6.68 14.00 -6.70
C GLY A 299 5.47 14.45 -5.89
N LEU A 300 4.77 15.49 -6.31
CA LEU A 300 3.70 16.12 -5.54
C LEU A 300 2.39 15.32 -5.62
N SER A 301 1.67 15.28 -4.51
CA SER A 301 0.31 14.74 -4.40
C SER A 301 -0.54 15.68 -3.56
N LEU A 302 -1.83 15.75 -3.88
CA LEU A 302 -2.83 16.52 -3.15
C LEU A 302 -4.09 15.68 -3.02
N GLY A 303 -4.87 15.91 -1.97
CA GLY A 303 -6.17 15.28 -1.84
C GLY A 303 -7.00 15.85 -0.71
N ALA A 304 -8.25 15.40 -0.69
CA ALA A 304 -9.21 15.76 0.35
C ALA A 304 -10.19 14.60 0.56
N GLY A 305 -10.78 14.55 1.73
CA GLY A 305 -11.80 13.57 2.04
C GLY A 305 -12.91 14.13 2.90
N LEU A 306 -14.08 13.53 2.73
CA LEU A 306 -15.28 13.73 3.54
C LEU A 306 -15.68 12.40 4.16
N SER A 307 -15.74 12.34 5.48
CA SER A 307 -16.18 11.18 6.26
C SER A 307 -17.42 11.53 7.05
N LEU A 308 -18.56 10.96 6.64
CA LEU A 308 -19.82 10.97 7.37
C LEU A 308 -19.98 9.63 8.09
N GLU A 309 -20.96 9.51 9.01
CA GLU A 309 -21.14 8.29 9.81
C GLU A 309 -21.10 6.99 9.00
N ARG A 310 -21.77 6.96 7.85
CA ARG A 310 -21.85 5.77 6.99
C ARG A 310 -21.24 5.93 5.61
N PHE A 311 -21.07 7.16 5.15
CA PHE A 311 -20.61 7.45 3.79
C PHE A 311 -19.31 8.21 3.84
N LYS A 312 -18.32 7.75 3.07
CA LYS A 312 -17.02 8.39 2.94
C LYS A 312 -16.67 8.58 1.48
N LEU A 313 -16.11 9.73 1.17
CA LEU A 313 -15.65 10.09 -0.18
C LEU A 313 -14.25 10.69 -0.05
N HIS A 314 -13.28 10.08 -0.72
CA HIS A 314 -11.91 10.59 -0.77
C HIS A 314 -11.51 10.81 -2.22
N VAL A 315 -10.80 11.90 -2.48
CA VAL A 315 -10.29 12.26 -3.82
C VAL A 315 -8.83 12.66 -3.70
N ALA A 316 -8.00 12.18 -4.62
CA ALA A 316 -6.60 12.58 -4.71
C ALA A 316 -6.19 12.86 -6.15
N TYR A 317 -5.20 13.73 -6.28
CA TYR A 317 -4.51 14.08 -7.50
C TYR A 317 -3.02 13.84 -7.33
N ALA A 318 -2.42 13.11 -8.27
CA ALA A 318 -0.99 12.92 -8.34
C ALA A 318 -0.56 12.54 -9.76
N LYS A 319 0.73 12.64 -10.05
CA LYS A 319 1.31 12.10 -11.29
C LYS A 319 1.93 10.73 -11.01
N TYR A 320 1.48 9.71 -11.72
CA TYR A 320 2.07 8.36 -11.72
C TYR A 320 2.68 7.98 -13.06
N HIS A 321 2.63 8.91 -14.03
CA HIS A 321 3.30 8.80 -15.32
C HIS A 321 3.73 10.20 -15.81
N VAL A 322 4.81 10.27 -16.59
CA VAL A 322 5.38 11.54 -17.07
C VAL A 322 4.41 12.34 -17.94
N SER A 323 3.61 11.65 -18.77
CA SER A 323 2.68 12.30 -19.73
C SER A 323 1.29 12.59 -19.15
N ALA A 324 0.93 12.04 -17.99
CA ALA A 324 -0.43 12.11 -17.49
C ALA A 324 -0.52 12.33 -15.98
N SER A 325 -1.55 13.08 -15.59
CA SER A 325 -1.99 13.20 -14.20
C SER A 325 -3.07 12.17 -13.90
N SER A 326 -3.06 11.66 -12.68
CA SER A 326 -4.04 10.67 -12.21
C SER A 326 -4.97 11.30 -11.19
N ILE A 327 -6.24 10.94 -11.26
CA ILE A 327 -7.26 11.24 -10.27
C ILE A 327 -7.71 9.92 -9.66
N LEU A 328 -7.69 9.87 -8.33
CA LEU A 328 -8.19 8.73 -7.53
C LEU A 328 -9.46 9.17 -6.83
N ILE A 329 -10.47 8.30 -6.85
CA ILE A 329 -11.73 8.48 -6.15
C ILE A 329 -12.03 7.21 -5.37
N ASN A 330 -12.30 7.36 -4.07
CA ASN A 330 -12.73 6.27 -3.21
C ASN A 330 -14.10 6.61 -2.61
N ILE A 331 -14.99 5.64 -2.62
CA ILE A 331 -16.32 5.73 -2.03
C ILE A 331 -16.48 4.54 -1.09
N SER A 332 -16.81 4.80 0.18
CA SER A 332 -17.10 3.76 1.17
C SER A 332 -18.48 3.95 1.77
N TYR A 333 -19.11 2.83 2.11
CA TYR A 333 -20.40 2.81 2.78
C TYR A 333 -20.44 1.71 3.84
N ALA A 334 -20.72 2.08 5.09
CA ALA A 334 -20.97 1.14 6.19
C ALA A 334 -22.45 0.75 6.23
N LEU A 335 -22.72 -0.58 6.16
CA LEU A 335 -24.07 -1.18 6.08
C LEU A 335 -24.82 -1.15 7.41
#